data_1216f1b98b993c1347eed627c77f5f21
#
_entry.id   1216f1b98b993c1347eed627c77f5f21
#
_cell.length_a   1.000
_cell.length_b   1.000
_cell.length_c   1.000
_cell.angle_alpha   90.00
_cell.angle_beta   90.00
_cell.angle_gamma   90.00
#
_symmetry.space_group_name_H-M   'P 1'
#
loop_
_entity.id
_entity.type
_entity.pdbx_description
1 polymer ?
#
loop_
_entity_poly.entity_id
_entity_poly.type
_entity_poly.pdbx_seq_one_letter_code
_entity_poly.pdbx_strand_id
1 'polypeptide(L)'
;NLDNVSVNIPLGVLVAVTGVSGSGKSTLVNQILAKTLQNQLNGARQVPGRVKKVEGLEHLDKLVQVDQSPIGRTPRSNPATYTGVFDKIRNLFAETQEAKVRGYKAGRFSFNVKGGRCEACHGDGTIKIEMNFLPDVYVPCEVCEGARYNRETLEVRYKGKNIAEVLEMPISEAAEFFEPITSIPVSYTHLRAHET
;
A
#
# COMPACT_ATOMS: atom_id res chain seq x y z
N ASN A 1 -23.61 15.36 -14.63
CA ASN A 1 -24.25 15.55 -13.31
C ASN A 1 -24.01 16.96 -12.74
N LEU A 2 -23.12 17.74 -13.35
CA LEU A 2 -22.89 19.14 -12.98
C LEU A 2 -23.22 20.01 -14.17
N ASP A 3 -24.12 20.98 -13.99
CA ASP A 3 -24.48 21.95 -14.99
C ASP A 3 -24.24 23.35 -14.46
N ASN A 4 -23.20 24.00 -15.01
CA ASN A 4 -22.84 25.40 -14.76
C ASN A 4 -22.71 25.78 -13.27
N VAL A 5 -22.07 24.92 -12.46
CA VAL A 5 -21.93 25.07 -11.01
C VAL A 5 -20.71 25.94 -10.70
N SER A 6 -20.89 26.93 -9.83
CA SER A 6 -19.80 27.71 -9.22
C SER A 6 -19.72 27.39 -7.73
N VAL A 7 -18.51 27.06 -7.24
CA VAL A 7 -18.29 26.68 -5.84
C VAL A 7 -17.09 27.45 -5.30
N ASN A 8 -17.23 28.00 -4.10
CA ASN A 8 -16.13 28.58 -3.34
C ASN A 8 -15.73 27.59 -2.24
N ILE A 9 -14.46 27.22 -2.19
CA ILE A 9 -13.88 26.30 -1.19
C ILE A 9 -12.96 27.12 -0.29
N PRO A 10 -13.33 27.35 0.98
CA PRO A 10 -12.47 28.11 1.89
C PRO A 10 -11.18 27.34 2.20
N LEU A 11 -10.06 28.07 2.25
CA LEU A 11 -8.75 27.52 2.61
C LEU A 11 -8.50 27.61 4.12
N GLY A 12 -7.61 26.78 4.64
CA GLY A 12 -7.21 26.79 6.06
C GLY A 12 -8.25 26.19 7.03
N VAL A 13 -9.31 25.57 6.52
CA VAL A 13 -10.36 24.93 7.31
C VAL A 13 -10.70 23.55 6.77
N LEU A 14 -11.31 22.71 7.60
CA LEU A 14 -11.87 21.42 7.16
C LEU A 14 -13.15 21.66 6.35
N VAL A 15 -13.19 21.15 5.12
CA VAL A 15 -14.36 21.23 4.24
C VAL A 15 -14.93 19.85 3.99
N ALA A 16 -16.18 19.61 4.34
CA ALA A 16 -16.89 18.35 4.06
C ALA A 16 -17.84 18.55 2.86
N VAL A 17 -17.70 17.68 1.85
CA VAL A 17 -18.58 17.63 0.68
C VAL A 17 -19.58 16.51 0.83
N THR A 18 -20.84 16.82 1.14
CA THR A 18 -21.92 15.87 1.41
C THR A 18 -23.01 15.95 0.36
N GLY A 19 -23.91 14.96 0.35
CA GLY A 19 -25.07 14.92 -0.53
C GLY A 19 -25.42 13.51 -1.00
N VAL A 20 -26.56 13.36 -1.65
CA VAL A 20 -27.05 12.06 -2.13
C VAL A 20 -26.14 11.44 -3.19
N SER A 21 -26.22 10.12 -3.38
CA SER A 21 -25.50 9.43 -4.44
C SER A 21 -25.91 9.98 -5.82
N GLY A 22 -24.94 10.14 -6.72
CA GLY A 22 -25.19 10.70 -8.06
C GLY A 22 -25.27 12.24 -8.16
N SER A 23 -25.19 12.99 -7.05
CA SER A 23 -25.29 14.47 -7.07
C SER A 23 -24.06 15.20 -7.67
N GLY A 24 -23.03 14.48 -8.12
CA GLY A 24 -21.87 15.07 -8.75
C GLY A 24 -20.68 15.37 -7.83
N LYS A 25 -20.72 14.99 -6.55
CA LYS A 25 -19.61 15.19 -5.59
C LYS A 25 -18.28 14.69 -6.11
N SER A 26 -18.22 13.42 -6.51
CA SER A 26 -17.00 12.81 -7.05
C SER A 26 -16.56 13.44 -8.38
N THR A 27 -17.50 13.90 -9.19
CA THR A 27 -17.20 14.64 -10.42
C THR A 27 -16.53 15.96 -10.09
N LEU A 28 -17.09 16.73 -9.16
CA LEU A 28 -16.54 18.02 -8.74
C LEU A 28 -15.16 17.85 -8.08
N VAL A 29 -15.08 17.00 -7.04
CA VAL A 29 -13.86 16.86 -6.22
C VAL A 29 -12.78 16.07 -6.94
N ASN A 30 -13.09 14.85 -7.42
CA ASN A 30 -12.06 13.95 -7.95
C ASN A 30 -11.77 14.19 -9.44
N GLN A 31 -12.79 14.47 -10.27
CA GLN A 31 -12.59 14.57 -11.70
C GLN A 31 -12.21 16.00 -12.16
N ILE A 32 -12.65 17.03 -11.45
CA ILE A 32 -12.36 18.43 -11.80
C ILE A 32 -11.27 18.97 -10.88
N LEU A 33 -11.58 19.17 -9.60
CA LEU A 33 -10.70 19.86 -8.67
C LEU A 33 -9.37 19.13 -8.48
N ALA A 34 -9.39 17.88 -8.05
CA ALA A 34 -8.17 17.13 -7.76
C ALA A 34 -7.26 17.00 -8.99
N LYS A 35 -7.82 16.69 -10.17
CA LYS A 35 -6.99 16.59 -11.39
C LYS A 35 -6.41 17.94 -11.82
N THR A 36 -7.16 19.03 -11.69
CA THR A 36 -6.66 20.36 -11.99
C THR A 36 -5.52 20.74 -11.03
N LEU A 37 -5.70 20.50 -9.73
CA LEU A 37 -4.67 20.76 -8.72
C LEU A 37 -3.44 19.88 -8.91
N GLN A 38 -3.61 18.58 -9.21
CA GLN A 38 -2.48 17.69 -9.50
C GLN A 38 -1.66 18.14 -10.69
N ASN A 39 -2.31 18.63 -11.75
CA ASN A 39 -1.61 19.13 -12.91
C ASN A 39 -0.80 20.40 -12.59
N GLN A 40 -1.37 21.31 -11.84
CA GLN A 40 -0.75 22.61 -11.60
C GLN A 40 0.27 22.60 -10.45
N LEU A 41 -0.03 21.89 -9.36
CA LEU A 41 0.82 21.89 -8.17
C LEU A 41 1.82 20.73 -8.16
N ASN A 42 1.41 19.56 -8.65
CA ASN A 42 2.23 18.34 -8.59
C ASN A 42 2.84 17.96 -9.96
N GLY A 43 2.64 18.76 -11.02
CA GLY A 43 3.19 18.48 -12.35
C GLY A 43 2.61 17.24 -13.06
N ALA A 44 1.44 16.74 -12.63
CA ALA A 44 0.78 15.61 -13.27
C ALA A 44 0.26 16.00 -14.67
N ARG A 45 -0.03 15.01 -15.51
CA ARG A 45 -0.61 15.18 -16.85
C ARG A 45 -1.92 14.41 -16.97
N GLN A 46 -2.92 14.81 -16.18
CA GLN A 46 -4.25 14.21 -16.21
C GLN A 46 -5.22 15.04 -17.04
N VAL A 47 -6.28 14.42 -17.55
CA VAL A 47 -7.36 15.14 -18.22
C VAL A 47 -8.45 15.46 -17.19
N PRO A 48 -8.58 16.72 -16.72
CA PRO A 48 -9.64 17.11 -15.82
C PRO A 48 -10.99 17.15 -16.53
N GLY A 49 -12.08 17.09 -15.77
CA GLY A 49 -13.41 17.38 -16.29
C GLY A 49 -13.51 18.83 -16.80
N ARG A 50 -14.53 19.12 -17.60
CA ARG A 50 -14.73 20.46 -18.15
C ARG A 50 -14.95 21.49 -17.04
N VAL A 51 -14.11 22.52 -17.01
CA VAL A 51 -14.19 23.63 -16.07
C VAL A 51 -13.84 24.92 -16.83
N LYS A 52 -14.56 25.99 -16.56
CA LYS A 52 -14.27 27.31 -17.19
C LYS A 52 -13.04 27.95 -16.57
N LYS A 53 -12.96 27.98 -15.24
CA LYS A 53 -11.89 28.62 -14.49
C LYS A 53 -11.75 28.02 -13.11
N VAL A 54 -10.53 27.93 -12.61
CA VAL A 54 -10.19 27.67 -11.21
C VAL A 54 -9.25 28.77 -10.76
N GLU A 55 -9.56 29.43 -9.66
CA GLU A 55 -8.83 30.57 -9.09
C GLU A 55 -8.32 30.23 -7.70
N GLY A 56 -7.35 30.99 -7.17
CA GLY A 56 -6.80 30.82 -5.82
C GLY A 56 -5.74 29.72 -5.71
N LEU A 57 -5.22 29.21 -6.83
CA LEU A 57 -4.21 28.14 -6.84
C LEU A 57 -2.84 28.63 -6.34
N GLU A 58 -2.60 29.92 -6.43
CA GLU A 58 -1.40 30.61 -5.92
C GLU A 58 -1.25 30.54 -4.39
N HIS A 59 -2.33 30.20 -3.69
CA HIS A 59 -2.33 30.02 -2.23
C HIS A 59 -2.07 28.58 -1.79
N LEU A 60 -1.77 27.69 -2.72
CA LEU A 60 -1.57 26.25 -2.48
C LEU A 60 -0.21 25.79 -2.98
N ASP A 61 0.54 25.08 -2.15
CA ASP A 61 1.88 24.58 -2.49
C ASP A 61 1.83 23.17 -3.09
N LYS A 62 0.95 22.32 -2.58
CA LYS A 62 0.92 20.91 -2.93
C LYS A 62 -0.47 20.31 -2.70
N LEU A 63 -0.87 19.37 -3.55
CA LEU A 63 -2.02 18.50 -3.32
C LEU A 63 -1.56 17.15 -2.78
N VAL A 64 -2.10 16.74 -1.64
CA VAL A 64 -2.03 15.37 -1.13
C VAL A 64 -3.41 14.75 -1.31
N GLN A 65 -3.49 13.66 -2.02
CA GLN A 65 -4.73 12.88 -2.21
C GLN A 65 -4.60 11.57 -1.47
N VAL A 66 -5.54 11.32 -0.56
CA VAL A 66 -5.68 10.05 0.15
C VAL A 66 -6.98 9.41 -0.30
N ASP A 67 -6.93 8.16 -0.73
CA ASP A 67 -8.10 7.38 -1.13
C ASP A 67 -8.06 5.99 -0.47
N GLN A 68 -9.14 5.24 -0.61
CA GLN A 68 -9.28 3.89 -0.07
C GLN A 68 -8.89 2.81 -1.10
N SER A 69 -8.19 3.17 -2.17
CA SER A 69 -7.74 2.22 -3.17
C SER A 69 -6.72 1.25 -2.57
N PRO A 70 -6.76 -0.03 -2.93
CA PRO A 70 -5.75 -0.99 -2.49
C PRO A 70 -4.35 -0.53 -2.88
N ILE A 71 -3.37 -0.76 -2.00
CA ILE A 71 -1.96 -0.50 -2.27
C ILE A 71 -1.48 -1.46 -3.36
N GLY A 72 -1.40 -0.96 -4.59
CA GLY A 72 -1.00 -1.75 -5.76
C GLY A 72 -2.10 -2.66 -6.31
N ARG A 73 -1.81 -3.32 -7.44
CA ARG A 73 -2.78 -4.13 -8.21
C ARG A 73 -2.50 -5.62 -8.17
N THR A 74 -1.54 -6.06 -7.37
CA THR A 74 -1.12 -7.46 -7.32
C THR A 74 -1.21 -7.99 -5.90
N PRO A 75 -1.40 -9.30 -5.70
CA PRO A 75 -1.38 -9.93 -4.38
C PRO A 75 -0.07 -9.70 -3.61
N ARG A 76 1.01 -9.32 -4.30
CA ARG A 76 2.34 -9.04 -3.71
C ARG A 76 2.46 -7.65 -3.12
N SER A 77 1.52 -6.77 -3.42
CA SER A 77 1.54 -5.39 -2.94
C SER A 77 1.08 -5.34 -1.48
N ASN A 78 1.92 -4.80 -0.62
CA ASN A 78 1.61 -4.56 0.79
C ASN A 78 2.35 -3.31 1.29
N PRO A 79 1.99 -2.74 2.44
CA PRO A 79 2.62 -1.53 2.96
C PRO A 79 4.14 -1.64 3.10
N ALA A 80 4.66 -2.79 3.54
CA ALA A 80 6.10 -2.98 3.75
C ALA A 80 6.89 -2.95 2.42
N THR A 81 6.33 -3.50 1.33
CA THR A 81 6.97 -3.45 0.01
C THR A 81 6.87 -2.07 -0.61
N TYR A 82 5.74 -1.39 -0.44
CA TYR A 82 5.52 -0.05 -0.98
C TYR A 82 6.48 0.99 -0.38
N THR A 83 6.74 0.92 0.91
CA THR A 83 7.65 1.83 1.62
C THR A 83 9.12 1.44 1.56
N GLY A 84 9.44 0.28 0.98
CA GLY A 84 10.80 -0.25 0.96
C GLY A 84 11.32 -0.79 2.32
N VAL A 85 10.48 -0.79 3.36
CA VAL A 85 10.84 -1.35 4.69
C VAL A 85 11.10 -2.85 4.61
N PHE A 86 10.46 -3.52 3.68
CA PHE A 86 10.60 -4.97 3.53
C PHE A 86 12.05 -5.43 3.31
N ASP A 87 12.87 -4.62 2.64
CA ASP A 87 14.29 -4.93 2.45
C ASP A 87 15.06 -4.94 3.77
N LYS A 88 14.74 -4.02 4.68
CA LYS A 88 15.33 -3.97 6.03
C LYS A 88 14.88 -5.17 6.87
N ILE A 89 13.60 -5.53 6.79
CA ILE A 89 13.05 -6.71 7.48
C ILE A 89 13.73 -7.99 6.99
N ARG A 90 13.93 -8.17 5.68
CA ARG A 90 14.61 -9.34 5.10
C ARG A 90 16.06 -9.45 5.58
N ASN A 91 16.78 -8.34 5.65
CA ASN A 91 18.15 -8.30 6.18
C ASN A 91 18.18 -8.69 7.64
N LEU A 92 17.24 -8.18 8.45
CA LEU A 92 17.12 -8.52 9.86
C LEU A 92 16.91 -10.03 10.08
N PHE A 93 16.00 -10.65 9.30
CA PHE A 93 15.79 -12.09 9.37
C PHE A 93 17.04 -12.89 8.97
N ALA A 94 17.80 -12.42 7.97
CA ALA A 94 19.06 -13.04 7.55
C ALA A 94 20.17 -12.94 8.63
N GLU A 95 20.09 -11.96 9.53
CA GLU A 95 21.01 -11.78 10.64
C GLU A 95 20.69 -12.64 11.86
N THR A 96 19.52 -13.27 11.92
CA THR A 96 19.18 -14.20 13.01
C THR A 96 20.16 -15.36 13.08
N GLN A 97 20.39 -15.87 14.28
CA GLN A 97 21.31 -16.99 14.48
C GLN A 97 20.88 -18.22 13.67
N GLU A 98 19.61 -18.51 13.63
CA GLU A 98 19.05 -19.64 12.88
C GLU A 98 19.27 -19.50 11.36
N ALA A 99 19.03 -18.30 10.80
CA ALA A 99 19.29 -18.05 9.40
C ALA A 99 20.77 -18.20 9.05
N LYS A 100 21.68 -17.71 9.91
CA LYS A 100 23.13 -17.83 9.72
C LYS A 100 23.58 -19.30 9.75
N VAL A 101 23.08 -20.09 10.69
CA VAL A 101 23.41 -21.54 10.78
C VAL A 101 22.97 -22.28 9.52
N ARG A 102 21.81 -21.90 8.95
CA ARG A 102 21.26 -22.50 7.73
C ARG A 102 21.85 -21.88 6.43
N GLY A 103 22.69 -20.86 6.54
CA GLY A 103 23.26 -20.14 5.38
C GLY A 103 22.21 -19.33 4.60
N TYR A 104 21.12 -18.91 5.24
CA TYR A 104 20.05 -18.14 4.61
C TYR A 104 20.42 -16.67 4.51
N LYS A 105 20.40 -16.14 3.29
CA LYS A 105 20.62 -14.73 2.98
C LYS A 105 19.28 -13.99 2.85
N ALA A 106 19.29 -12.67 2.79
CA ALA A 106 18.10 -11.83 2.65
C ALA A 106 17.19 -12.23 1.48
N GLY A 107 17.75 -12.75 0.40
CA GLY A 107 17.00 -13.29 -0.74
C GLY A 107 16.08 -14.47 -0.37
N ARG A 108 16.42 -15.28 0.64
CA ARG A 108 15.61 -16.38 1.13
C ARG A 108 14.27 -15.89 1.69
N PHE A 109 14.28 -14.70 2.28
CA PHE A 109 13.11 -14.04 2.89
C PHE A 109 12.33 -13.16 1.91
N SER A 110 12.59 -13.27 0.60
CA SER A 110 11.82 -12.60 -0.45
C SER A 110 10.81 -13.57 -1.07
N PHE A 111 9.55 -13.18 -1.08
CA PHE A 111 8.52 -13.96 -1.79
C PHE A 111 8.59 -13.79 -3.32
N ASN A 112 9.45 -12.92 -3.83
CA ASN A 112 9.67 -12.75 -5.27
C ASN A 112 10.79 -13.64 -5.83
N VAL A 113 11.65 -14.19 -4.97
CA VAL A 113 12.84 -14.96 -5.36
C VAL A 113 12.64 -16.44 -5.06
N LYS A 114 13.06 -17.30 -5.98
CA LYS A 114 13.06 -18.75 -5.75
C LYS A 114 13.93 -19.14 -4.55
N GLY A 115 13.55 -20.24 -3.90
CA GLY A 115 14.28 -20.81 -2.77
C GLY A 115 13.59 -20.62 -1.43
N GLY A 116 13.04 -19.43 -1.12
CA GLY A 116 12.34 -19.17 0.12
C GLY A 116 10.83 -19.07 -0.01
N ARG A 117 10.33 -18.74 -1.21
CA ARG A 117 8.90 -18.61 -1.49
C ARG A 117 8.21 -19.95 -1.65
N CYS A 118 6.92 -19.98 -1.47
CA CYS A 118 6.08 -21.10 -1.89
C CYS A 118 6.10 -21.20 -3.42
N GLU A 119 6.52 -22.34 -3.96
CA GLU A 119 6.58 -22.52 -5.42
C GLU A 119 5.20 -22.85 -6.03
N ALA A 120 4.23 -23.30 -5.25
CA ALA A 120 2.87 -23.56 -5.73
C ALA A 120 2.14 -22.27 -6.14
N CYS A 121 2.26 -21.20 -5.34
CA CYS A 121 1.68 -19.89 -5.65
C CYS A 121 2.73 -18.86 -6.10
N HIS A 122 3.97 -19.28 -6.29
CA HIS A 122 5.10 -18.41 -6.66
C HIS A 122 5.30 -17.19 -5.73
N GLY A 123 4.86 -17.28 -4.47
CA GLY A 123 4.95 -16.22 -3.47
C GLY A 123 3.76 -15.27 -3.42
N ASP A 124 2.71 -15.51 -4.19
CA ASP A 124 1.49 -14.69 -4.18
C ASP A 124 0.63 -14.91 -2.93
N GLY A 125 0.77 -16.08 -2.28
CA GLY A 125 -0.09 -16.49 -1.17
C GLY A 125 -1.49 -16.94 -1.62
N THR A 126 -1.86 -16.60 -2.86
CA THR A 126 -3.16 -16.93 -3.47
C THR A 126 -2.94 -17.55 -4.84
N ILE A 127 -3.94 -18.29 -5.29
CA ILE A 127 -4.03 -18.85 -6.64
C ILE A 127 -5.13 -18.11 -7.37
N LYS A 128 -4.81 -17.58 -8.56
CA LYS A 128 -5.76 -16.91 -9.42
C LYS A 128 -6.53 -17.97 -10.22
N ILE A 129 -7.86 -17.93 -10.12
CA ILE A 129 -8.76 -18.74 -10.93
C ILE A 129 -9.35 -17.81 -12.01
N GLU A 130 -8.96 -18.03 -13.26
CA GLU A 130 -9.45 -17.26 -14.38
C GLU A 130 -10.82 -17.78 -14.82
N MET A 131 -11.78 -16.88 -14.92
CA MET A 131 -13.13 -17.18 -15.38
C MET A 131 -13.40 -16.42 -16.68
N ASN A 132 -13.78 -17.14 -17.76
CA ASN A 132 -13.91 -16.57 -19.11
C ASN A 132 -14.87 -15.38 -19.23
N PHE A 133 -15.88 -15.26 -18.36
CA PHE A 133 -16.93 -14.22 -18.45
C PHE A 133 -17.18 -13.50 -17.12
N LEU A 134 -16.45 -13.84 -16.06
CA LEU A 134 -16.57 -13.25 -14.74
C LEU A 134 -15.22 -12.69 -14.29
N PRO A 135 -15.20 -11.76 -13.32
CA PRO A 135 -13.95 -11.30 -12.74
C PRO A 135 -13.15 -12.48 -12.16
N ASP A 136 -11.84 -12.41 -12.30
CA ASP A 136 -10.92 -13.40 -11.72
C ASP A 136 -11.12 -13.53 -10.21
N VAL A 137 -11.09 -14.76 -9.71
CA VAL A 137 -11.21 -15.05 -8.28
C VAL A 137 -9.85 -15.45 -7.74
N TYR A 138 -9.48 -14.91 -6.58
CA TYR A 138 -8.26 -15.26 -5.85
C TYR A 138 -8.63 -16.11 -4.63
N VAL A 139 -8.08 -17.32 -4.56
CA VAL A 139 -8.26 -18.22 -3.42
C VAL A 139 -6.93 -18.40 -2.68
N PRO A 140 -6.92 -18.58 -1.34
CA PRO A 140 -5.70 -18.89 -0.61
C PRO A 140 -5.00 -20.12 -1.19
N CYS A 141 -3.68 -20.10 -1.27
CA CYS A 141 -2.89 -21.24 -1.71
C CYS A 141 -2.97 -22.37 -0.66
N GLU A 142 -3.41 -23.55 -1.05
CA GLU A 142 -3.57 -24.69 -0.16
C GLU A 142 -2.23 -25.19 0.43
N VAL A 143 -1.11 -24.97 -0.28
CA VAL A 143 0.22 -25.44 0.14
C VAL A 143 0.82 -24.57 1.24
N CYS A 144 0.67 -23.24 1.16
CA CYS A 144 1.24 -22.31 2.13
C CYS A 144 0.17 -21.61 2.97
N GLU A 145 -1.10 -21.90 2.77
CA GLU A 145 -2.23 -21.32 3.50
C GLU A 145 -2.20 -19.77 3.55
N GLY A 146 -1.74 -19.16 2.46
CA GLY A 146 -1.57 -17.70 2.37
C GLY A 146 -0.21 -17.16 2.82
N ALA A 147 0.62 -17.95 3.51
CA ALA A 147 1.88 -17.50 4.10
C ALA A 147 2.97 -17.08 3.09
N ARG A 148 2.83 -17.38 1.80
CA ARG A 148 3.74 -16.99 0.70
C ARG A 148 5.11 -17.67 0.66
N TYR A 149 5.55 -18.30 1.74
CA TYR A 149 6.86 -18.91 1.92
C TYR A 149 6.76 -20.42 2.06
N ASN A 150 7.88 -21.09 1.84
CA ASN A 150 8.00 -22.52 2.13
C ASN A 150 8.20 -22.73 3.64
N ARG A 151 7.99 -23.98 4.09
CA ARG A 151 8.03 -24.35 5.49
C ARG A 151 9.39 -24.03 6.15
N GLU A 152 10.51 -24.32 5.46
CA GLU A 152 11.83 -24.11 6.02
C GLU A 152 12.14 -22.62 6.27
N THR A 153 11.61 -21.71 5.43
CA THR A 153 11.76 -20.27 5.62
C THR A 153 10.92 -19.78 6.80
N LEU A 154 9.72 -20.36 7.01
CA LEU A 154 8.83 -20.01 8.11
C LEU A 154 9.31 -20.53 9.48
N GLU A 155 10.23 -21.49 9.51
CA GLU A 155 10.86 -21.93 10.76
C GLU A 155 11.75 -20.87 11.38
N VAL A 156 12.36 -19.98 10.57
CA VAL A 156 13.20 -18.89 11.08
C VAL A 156 12.33 -17.83 11.76
N ARG A 157 12.66 -17.53 13.02
CA ARG A 157 11.90 -16.60 13.84
C ARG A 157 12.75 -15.43 14.35
N TYR A 158 12.17 -14.26 14.37
CA TYR A 158 12.69 -13.08 15.04
C TYR A 158 11.71 -12.65 16.13
N LYS A 159 12.16 -12.56 17.40
CA LYS A 159 11.29 -12.29 18.56
C LYS A 159 10.04 -13.19 18.61
N GLY A 160 10.18 -14.47 18.23
CA GLY A 160 9.10 -15.46 18.23
C GLY A 160 8.19 -15.44 17.01
N LYS A 161 8.29 -14.46 16.11
CA LYS A 161 7.46 -14.34 14.90
C LYS A 161 8.25 -14.71 13.64
N ASN A 162 7.62 -15.40 12.69
CA ASN A 162 8.18 -15.69 11.38
C ASN A 162 7.93 -14.53 10.39
N ILE A 163 8.52 -14.61 9.21
CA ILE A 163 8.43 -13.52 8.22
C ILE A 163 7.00 -13.28 7.71
N ALA A 164 6.15 -14.31 7.59
CA ALA A 164 4.77 -14.18 7.17
C ALA A 164 3.93 -13.49 8.26
N GLU A 165 4.06 -13.92 9.51
CA GLU A 165 3.40 -13.29 10.66
C GLU A 165 3.78 -11.81 10.80
N VAL A 166 5.02 -11.44 10.47
CA VAL A 166 5.47 -10.04 10.47
C VAL A 166 4.82 -9.23 9.34
N LEU A 167 4.63 -9.82 8.15
CA LEU A 167 3.96 -9.14 7.04
C LEU A 167 2.46 -8.93 7.25
N GLU A 168 1.84 -9.72 8.11
CA GLU A 168 0.41 -9.63 8.46
C GLU A 168 0.14 -8.69 9.65
N MET A 169 1.20 -8.25 10.35
CA MET A 169 1.04 -7.33 11.48
C MET A 169 0.42 -6.01 11.05
N PRO A 170 -0.53 -5.46 11.81
CA PRO A 170 -0.92 -4.06 11.71
C PRO A 170 0.30 -3.13 11.85
N ILE A 171 0.27 -1.98 11.18
CA ILE A 171 1.41 -1.04 11.18
C ILE A 171 1.74 -0.55 12.60
N SER A 172 0.73 -0.34 13.46
CA SER A 172 0.91 0.03 14.86
C SER A 172 1.69 -1.03 15.64
N GLU A 173 1.32 -2.30 15.51
CA GLU A 173 2.02 -3.43 16.16
C GLU A 173 3.43 -3.59 15.61
N ALA A 174 3.60 -3.49 14.28
CA ALA A 174 4.91 -3.59 13.65
C ALA A 174 5.86 -2.46 14.10
N ALA A 175 5.36 -1.25 14.31
CA ALA A 175 6.17 -0.12 14.83
C ALA A 175 6.73 -0.41 16.24
N GLU A 176 5.91 -0.97 17.14
CA GLU A 176 6.33 -1.37 18.48
C GLU A 176 7.27 -2.59 18.43
N PHE A 177 6.95 -3.58 17.60
CA PHE A 177 7.75 -4.80 17.46
C PHE A 177 9.18 -4.51 17.01
N PHE A 178 9.37 -3.53 16.11
CA PHE A 178 10.67 -3.12 15.58
C PHE A 178 11.28 -1.90 16.28
N GLU A 179 10.68 -1.38 17.35
CA GLU A 179 11.15 -0.20 18.08
C GLU A 179 12.68 -0.18 18.36
N PRO A 180 13.32 -1.29 18.76
CA PRO A 180 14.76 -1.30 18.99
C PRO A 180 15.64 -1.10 17.75
N ILE A 181 15.04 -1.16 16.55
CA ILE A 181 15.75 -1.07 15.27
C ILE A 181 15.40 0.28 14.64
N THR A 182 16.10 1.34 15.02
CA THR A 182 15.81 2.73 14.64
C THR A 182 15.57 3.00 13.16
N SER A 183 16.10 2.15 12.27
CA SER A 183 15.93 2.28 10.81
C SER A 183 14.58 1.79 10.26
N ILE A 184 13.81 1.03 11.03
CA ILE A 184 12.52 0.45 10.63
C ILE A 184 11.34 1.30 11.10
N PRO A 185 11.24 1.73 12.38
CA PRO A 185 10.14 2.54 12.89
C PRO A 185 9.95 3.86 12.15
N VAL A 186 11.04 4.54 11.76
CA VAL A 186 10.96 5.81 11.00
C VAL A 186 10.13 5.65 9.71
N SER A 187 10.23 4.51 9.05
CA SER A 187 9.46 4.25 7.84
C SER A 187 7.98 3.92 8.14
N TYR A 188 7.68 3.34 9.31
CA TYR A 188 6.32 3.05 9.76
C TYR A 188 5.62 4.28 10.35
N THR A 189 6.33 5.20 10.99
CA THR A 189 5.76 6.45 11.50
C THR A 189 5.22 7.33 10.37
N HIS A 190 5.86 7.32 9.21
CA HIS A 190 5.32 7.99 8.03
C HIS A 190 4.00 7.38 7.54
N LEU A 191 3.82 6.06 7.65
CA LEU A 191 2.55 5.40 7.29
C LEU A 191 1.46 5.67 8.32
N ARG A 192 1.79 5.67 9.62
CA ARG A 192 0.83 5.95 10.69
C ARG A 192 0.25 7.36 10.59
N ALA A 193 1.00 8.33 10.10
CA ALA A 193 0.52 9.70 9.88
C ALA A 193 -0.54 9.79 8.75
N HIS A 194 -0.72 8.73 7.97
CA HIS A 194 -1.73 8.65 6.92
C HIS A 194 -2.99 7.85 7.32
N GLU A 195 -2.98 7.20 8.50
CA GLU A 195 -4.12 6.43 9.03
C GLU A 195 -5.00 7.26 9.99
N THR A 196 -4.59 8.45 10.39
CA THR A 196 -5.38 9.43 11.19
C THR A 196 -5.94 10.53 10.31
#